data_9feb522e6e5b35b2b602c4006de45ff9
#
_entry.id   9feb522e6e5b35b2b602c4006de45ff9
#
_cell.length_a   1.000
_cell.length_b   1.000
_cell.length_c   1.000
_cell.angle_alpha   90.00
_cell.angle_beta   90.00
_cell.angle_gamma   90.00
#
_symmetry.space_group_name_H-M   'P 1'
#
loop_
_entity.id
_entity.type
_entity.pdbx_description
1 polymer ?
#
loop_
_entity_poly.entity_id
_entity_poly.type
_entity_poly.pdbx_seq_one_letter_code
_entity_poly.pdbx_strand_id
1 'polypeptide(L)'
;MDTPILVTVRYTVKEGMRDAFYQQIVDNGIDAASRAEEGNRKYDYYYPTDSENDLCLMEIWTSAEAQKLHSTLPHYQQLTALKAEYVENVVLKVYPIPAE
;
A
#
# COMPACT_ATOMS: atom_id res chain seq x y z
N MET A 1 -16.81 13.73 12.87
CA MET A 1 -15.37 14.04 12.73
C MET A 1 -14.63 12.81 12.29
N ASP A 2 -13.76 12.99 11.35
CA ASP A 2 -13.00 11.87 10.80
C ASP A 2 -11.86 11.49 11.74
N THR A 3 -11.67 10.21 11.92
CA THR A 3 -10.53 9.68 12.66
C THR A 3 -9.49 9.22 11.66
N PRO A 4 -8.26 9.76 11.71
CA PRO A 4 -7.19 9.26 10.86
C PRO A 4 -6.87 7.79 11.16
N ILE A 5 -6.42 7.08 10.15
CA ILE A 5 -6.04 5.67 10.28
C ILE A 5 -4.64 5.43 9.75
N LEU A 6 -3.94 4.50 10.39
CA LEU A 6 -2.69 3.93 9.91
C LEU A 6 -3.02 2.55 9.34
N VAL A 7 -2.58 2.31 8.11
CA VAL A 7 -2.71 1.01 7.47
C VAL A 7 -1.30 0.46 7.24
N THR A 8 -1.07 -0.76 7.69
CA THR A 8 0.18 -1.47 7.41
C THR A 8 -0.12 -2.66 6.52
N VAL A 9 0.68 -2.82 5.49
CA VAL A 9 0.53 -3.92 4.55
C VAL A 9 1.85 -4.65 4.44
N ARG A 10 1.79 -5.98 4.50
CA ARG A 10 2.96 -6.80 4.24
C ARG A 10 2.61 -7.78 3.12
N TYR A 11 3.32 -7.66 2.01
CA TYR A 11 3.18 -8.55 0.88
C TYR A 11 4.27 -9.61 0.95
N THR A 12 3.87 -10.88 0.92
CA THR A 12 4.80 -11.97 0.65
C THR A 12 4.90 -12.12 -0.86
N VAL A 13 6.00 -11.65 -1.44
CA VAL A 13 6.21 -11.67 -2.89
C VAL A 13 6.84 -13.00 -3.29
N LYS A 14 6.54 -13.47 -4.47
CA LYS A 14 7.18 -14.68 -5.01
C LYS A 14 8.70 -14.55 -4.95
N GLU A 15 9.37 -15.67 -4.70
CA GLU A 15 10.82 -15.68 -4.53
C GLU A 15 11.55 -15.00 -5.69
N GLY A 16 12.46 -14.07 -5.33
CA GLY A 16 13.25 -13.34 -6.31
C GLY A 16 12.53 -12.25 -7.07
N MET A 17 11.24 -12.00 -6.76
CA MET A 17 10.41 -11.08 -7.54
C MET A 17 10.11 -9.75 -6.84
N ARG A 18 10.65 -9.54 -5.62
CA ARG A 18 10.35 -8.32 -4.87
C ARG A 18 10.72 -7.04 -5.61
N ASP A 19 11.93 -6.99 -6.15
CA ASP A 19 12.40 -5.79 -6.85
C ASP A 19 11.58 -5.54 -8.12
N ALA A 20 11.23 -6.59 -8.84
CA ALA A 20 10.40 -6.49 -10.04
C ALA A 20 8.99 -5.96 -9.69
N PHE A 21 8.40 -6.47 -8.62
CA PHE A 21 7.10 -6.01 -8.16
C PHE A 21 7.12 -4.53 -7.79
N TYR A 22 8.09 -4.13 -6.96
CA TYR A 22 8.23 -2.73 -6.56
C TYR A 22 8.48 -1.83 -7.77
N GLN A 23 9.34 -2.26 -8.71
CA GLN A 23 9.63 -1.49 -9.92
C GLN A 23 8.38 -1.28 -10.77
N GLN A 24 7.52 -2.28 -10.89
CA GLN A 24 6.25 -2.14 -11.61
C GLN A 24 5.31 -1.14 -10.93
N ILE A 25 5.29 -1.12 -9.60
CA ILE A 25 4.49 -0.13 -8.85
C ILE A 25 4.96 1.29 -9.19
N VAL A 26 6.27 1.52 -9.18
CA VAL A 26 6.86 2.83 -9.47
C VAL A 26 6.67 3.21 -10.95
N ASP A 27 6.97 2.30 -11.86
CA ASP A 27 6.90 2.56 -13.29
C ASP A 27 5.48 2.88 -13.76
N ASN A 28 4.48 2.29 -13.12
CA ASN A 28 3.08 2.57 -13.43
C ASN A 28 2.53 3.78 -12.65
N GLY A 29 3.36 4.44 -11.84
CA GLY A 29 2.97 5.62 -11.09
C GLY A 29 1.96 5.37 -9.99
N ILE A 30 1.83 4.11 -9.53
CA ILE A 30 0.83 3.73 -8.53
C ILE A 30 1.09 4.40 -7.19
N ASP A 31 2.33 4.42 -6.74
CA ASP A 31 2.72 5.08 -5.50
C ASP A 31 2.52 6.59 -5.57
N ALA A 32 2.94 7.21 -6.68
CA ALA A 32 2.77 8.65 -6.88
C ALA A 32 1.29 9.05 -6.93
N ALA A 33 0.47 8.29 -7.64
CA ALA A 33 -0.98 8.55 -7.72
C ALA A 33 -1.65 8.38 -6.36
N SER A 34 -1.22 7.39 -5.57
CA SER A 34 -1.75 7.18 -4.23
C SER A 34 -1.41 8.34 -3.29
N ARG A 35 -0.17 8.83 -3.35
CA ARG A 35 0.26 10.00 -2.55
C ARG A 35 -0.47 11.28 -2.94
N ALA A 36 -0.91 11.40 -4.19
CA ALA A 36 -1.62 12.57 -4.69
C ALA A 36 -3.10 12.60 -4.30
N GLU A 37 -3.65 11.51 -3.75
CA GLU A 37 -5.05 11.50 -3.31
C GLU A 37 -5.23 12.45 -2.14
N GLU A 38 -6.33 13.20 -2.14
CA GLU A 38 -6.59 14.25 -1.16
C GLU A 38 -6.55 13.75 0.28
N GLY A 39 -7.07 12.56 0.52
CA GLY A 39 -7.10 11.99 1.87
C GLY A 39 -5.86 11.23 2.30
N ASN A 40 -4.82 11.18 1.45
CA ASN A 40 -3.59 10.46 1.79
C ASN A 40 -2.58 11.39 2.45
N ARG A 41 -1.95 10.93 3.53
CA ARG A 41 -0.89 11.65 4.24
C ARG A 41 0.44 10.92 4.23
N LYS A 42 0.43 9.61 3.98
CA LYS A 42 1.63 8.78 3.90
C LYS A 42 1.33 7.57 3.05
N TYR A 43 2.25 7.24 2.16
CA TYR A 43 2.12 6.06 1.31
C TYR A 43 3.54 5.62 0.92
N ASP A 44 4.21 4.89 1.84
CA ASP A 44 5.63 4.57 1.71
C ASP A 44 5.83 3.06 1.68
N TYR A 45 6.45 2.59 0.60
CA TYR A 45 6.95 1.23 0.52
C TYR A 45 8.31 1.11 1.18
N TYR A 46 8.59 -0.05 1.74
CA TYR A 46 9.90 -0.31 2.32
C TYR A 46 10.20 -1.81 2.32
N TYR A 47 11.49 -2.11 2.36
CA TYR A 47 11.97 -3.49 2.44
C TYR A 47 12.23 -3.82 3.91
N PRO A 48 11.52 -4.83 4.47
CA PRO A 48 11.80 -5.22 5.85
C PRO A 48 13.14 -5.94 5.93
N THR A 49 13.83 -5.74 7.03
CA THR A 49 15.16 -6.32 7.24
C THR A 49 15.12 -7.81 7.56
N ASP A 50 13.95 -8.35 7.88
CA ASP A 50 13.78 -9.75 8.29
C ASP A 50 13.37 -10.68 7.14
N SER A 51 13.25 -10.17 5.91
CA SER A 51 12.85 -10.98 4.75
C SER A 51 13.46 -10.43 3.47
N GLU A 52 13.90 -11.34 2.60
CA GLU A 52 14.38 -10.98 1.26
C GLU A 52 13.28 -10.87 0.23
N ASN A 53 12.10 -11.44 0.52
CA ASN A 53 11.00 -11.53 -0.44
C ASN A 53 9.79 -10.70 -0.07
N ASP A 54 9.73 -10.15 1.12
CA ASP A 54 8.58 -9.35 1.53
C ASP A 54 8.76 -7.89 1.15
N LEU A 55 7.66 -7.27 0.75
CA LEU A 55 7.56 -5.82 0.53
C LEU A 55 6.51 -5.29 1.49
N CYS A 56 6.84 -4.24 2.20
CA CYS A 56 5.94 -3.61 3.15
C CYS A 56 5.50 -2.23 2.67
N LEU A 57 4.34 -1.81 3.17
CA LEU A 57 3.74 -0.51 2.85
C LEU A 57 3.14 0.07 4.12
N MET A 58 3.39 1.35 4.36
CA MET A 58 2.78 2.08 5.46
C MET A 58 1.98 3.23 4.87
N GLU A 59 0.70 3.29 5.23
CA GLU A 59 -0.24 4.29 4.72
C GLU A 59 -0.86 5.05 5.89
N ILE A 60 -1.07 6.35 5.73
CA ILE A 60 -1.88 7.15 6.65
C ILE A 60 -2.94 7.86 5.82
N TRP A 61 -4.19 7.71 6.25
CA TRP A 61 -5.35 8.33 5.61
C TRP A 61 -6.07 9.21 6.61
N THR A 62 -6.69 10.28 6.13
CA THR A 62 -7.46 11.20 6.99
C THR A 62 -8.69 10.56 7.59
N SER A 63 -9.18 9.48 6.98
CA SER A 63 -10.37 8.75 7.43
C SER A 63 -10.44 7.37 6.80
N ALA A 64 -11.29 6.51 7.35
CA ALA A 64 -11.58 5.21 6.74
C ALA A 64 -12.24 5.38 5.36
N GLU A 65 -13.06 6.42 5.20
CA GLU A 65 -13.71 6.72 3.92
C GLU A 65 -12.69 7.09 2.84
N ALA A 66 -11.62 7.82 3.19
CA ALA A 66 -10.56 8.17 2.25
C ALA A 66 -9.85 6.91 1.76
N GLN A 67 -9.56 5.97 2.64
CA GLN A 67 -8.96 4.69 2.26
C GLN A 67 -9.91 3.87 1.39
N LYS A 68 -11.19 3.87 1.72
CA LYS A 68 -12.20 3.16 0.93
C LYS A 68 -12.29 3.73 -0.48
N LEU A 69 -12.26 5.07 -0.61
CA LEU A 69 -12.24 5.72 -1.92
C LEU A 69 -11.01 5.31 -2.73
N HIS A 70 -9.83 5.27 -2.08
CA HIS A 70 -8.58 4.82 -2.70
C HIS A 70 -8.77 3.46 -3.38
N SER A 71 -9.46 2.53 -2.74
CA SER A 71 -9.64 1.17 -3.27
C SER A 71 -10.52 1.11 -4.52
N THR A 72 -11.18 2.20 -4.90
CA THR A 72 -12.02 2.25 -6.10
C THR A 72 -11.33 2.88 -7.30
N LEU A 73 -10.14 3.43 -7.12
CA LEU A 73 -9.46 4.23 -8.15
C LEU A 73 -8.68 3.35 -9.13
N PRO A 74 -8.45 3.84 -10.37
CA PRO A 74 -7.77 3.05 -11.40
C PRO A 74 -6.39 2.54 -10.99
N HIS A 75 -5.58 3.35 -10.30
CA HIS A 75 -4.26 2.92 -9.90
C HIS A 75 -4.29 1.82 -8.83
N TYR A 76 -5.33 1.78 -7.99
CA TYR A 76 -5.52 0.65 -7.07
C TYR A 76 -5.85 -0.63 -7.84
N GLN A 77 -6.66 -0.53 -8.90
CA GLN A 77 -6.98 -1.68 -9.73
C GLN A 77 -5.75 -2.21 -10.47
N GLN A 78 -4.85 -1.31 -10.91
CA GLN A 78 -3.57 -1.71 -11.47
C GLN A 78 -2.72 -2.45 -10.43
N LEU A 79 -2.70 -1.98 -9.19
CA LEU A 79 -2.01 -2.65 -8.10
C LEU A 79 -2.58 -4.05 -7.86
N THR A 80 -3.90 -4.19 -7.90
CA THR A 80 -4.57 -5.48 -7.74
C THR A 80 -4.13 -6.46 -8.82
N ALA A 81 -4.00 -6.01 -10.06
CA ALA A 81 -3.51 -6.86 -11.15
C ALA A 81 -2.04 -7.28 -10.93
N LEU A 82 -1.19 -6.37 -10.46
CA LEU A 82 0.19 -6.68 -10.12
C LEU A 82 0.29 -7.67 -8.96
N LYS A 83 -0.56 -7.51 -7.95
CA LYS A 83 -0.61 -8.45 -6.82
C LYS A 83 -0.94 -9.86 -7.29
N ALA A 84 -1.85 -9.99 -8.23
CA ALA A 84 -2.21 -11.32 -8.78
C ALA A 84 -1.01 -11.99 -9.44
N GLU A 85 -0.11 -11.20 -10.02
CA GLU A 85 1.08 -11.73 -10.72
C GLU A 85 2.24 -12.03 -9.76
N TYR A 86 2.48 -11.16 -8.78
CA TYR A 86 3.72 -11.19 -8.00
C TYR A 86 3.55 -11.64 -6.55
N VAL A 87 2.36 -11.58 -5.97
CA VAL A 87 2.17 -11.72 -4.53
C VAL A 87 1.49 -13.03 -4.17
N GLU A 88 2.05 -13.72 -3.17
CA GLU A 88 1.51 -14.99 -2.67
C GLU A 88 0.58 -14.79 -1.48
N ASN A 89 0.84 -13.78 -0.67
CA ASN A 89 0.05 -13.53 0.54
C ASN A 89 0.09 -12.05 0.92
N VAL A 90 -0.98 -11.56 1.53
CA VAL A 90 -1.08 -10.18 2.00
C VAL A 90 -1.58 -10.19 3.44
N VAL A 91 -0.90 -9.45 4.31
CA VAL A 91 -1.36 -9.16 5.66
C VAL A 91 -1.60 -7.66 5.75
N LEU A 92 -2.84 -7.27 5.99
CA LEU A 92 -3.24 -5.86 6.11
C LEU A 92 -3.82 -5.63 7.49
N LYS A 93 -3.35 -4.59 8.17
CA LYS A 93 -3.84 -4.20 9.49
C LYS A 93 -4.18 -2.72 9.48
N VAL A 94 -5.25 -2.36 10.19
CA VAL A 94 -5.73 -0.98 10.30
C VAL A 94 -5.76 -0.59 11.76
N TYR A 95 -5.20 0.57 12.05
CA TYR A 95 -5.14 1.12 13.41
C TYR A 95 -5.70 2.53 13.41
N PRO A 96 -6.62 2.86 14.32
CA PRO A 96 -7.03 4.25 14.48
C PRO A 96 -5.88 5.08 15.08
N ILE A 97 -5.73 6.30 14.62
CA ILE A 97 -4.75 7.22 15.18
C ILE A 97 -5.51 8.13 16.15
N PRO A 98 -5.22 8.06 17.47
CA PRO A 98 -5.95 8.89 18.43
C PRO A 98 -5.71 10.37 18.20
N ALA A 99 -6.74 11.17 18.42
CA ALA A 99 -6.60 12.63 18.47
C ALA A 99 -5.81 13.01 19.73
N GLU A 100 -4.93 13.99 19.60
CA GLU A 100 -4.20 14.54 20.73
C GLU A 100 -5.03 15.55 21.51
#